data_b2ae7ce7252b017a22dda2d001bbd3fb
#
_entry.id   b2ae7ce7252b017a22dda2d001bbd3fb
#
_cell.length_a   1.000
_cell.length_b   1.000
_cell.length_c   1.000
_cell.angle_alpha   90.00
_cell.angle_beta   90.00
_cell.angle_gamma   90.00
#
_symmetry.space_group_name_H-M   'P 1'
#
loop_
_entity.id
_entity.type
_entity.pdbx_description
1 polymer ?
#
loop_
_entity_poly.entity_id
_entity_poly.type
_entity_poly.pdbx_seq_one_letter_code
_entity_poly.pdbx_strand_id
1 'polypeptide(L)'
;MQFRAVVPLFLGTLFTTKLGRRFVKMITVLQCLALLLWGIHCLAAEPPKDTGLTGTWSSGTGSVLTGEGFFRINNTFSVPKNTGISYSFVEKSDTTGFWEQAIYQYTRGDNPDCFTVHLIWQHGNYTIHRNNSMSLTPFKTDGLQQYTDTCKHDEDKIDFYSQPEFMKNFEITTYKHYALGADPQWSYKLQLYEFDGNPKPPMYLHYRPPLMYPTQPM
;
A
#
# COMPACT_ATOMS: atom_id res chain seq x y z
N MET A 1 5.42 -35.76 -26.49
CA MET A 1 6.59 -35.71 -27.40
C MET A 1 7.81 -35.46 -26.54
N GLN A 2 8.59 -36.50 -26.30
CA GLN A 2 9.82 -36.43 -25.53
C GLN A 2 10.98 -36.12 -26.49
N PHE A 3 11.66 -34.99 -26.28
CA PHE A 3 12.93 -34.74 -26.95
C PHE A 3 14.05 -35.38 -26.14
N ARG A 4 14.62 -36.47 -26.65
CA ARG A 4 15.88 -37.04 -26.18
C ARG A 4 17.02 -36.23 -26.80
N ALA A 5 17.82 -35.57 -25.97
CA ALA A 5 19.08 -34.98 -26.37
C ALA A 5 20.10 -36.08 -26.58
N VAL A 6 20.58 -36.21 -27.82
CA VAL A 6 21.71 -37.08 -28.19
C VAL A 6 22.99 -36.31 -27.88
N VAL A 7 23.73 -36.73 -26.87
CA VAL A 7 25.09 -36.26 -26.60
C VAL A 7 26.07 -37.07 -27.47
N PRO A 8 26.89 -36.49 -28.34
CA PRO A 8 27.88 -37.23 -29.08
C PRO A 8 29.05 -37.65 -28.18
N LEU A 9 29.29 -38.94 -28.14
CA LEU A 9 30.47 -39.58 -27.55
C LEU A 9 31.70 -39.29 -28.43
N PHE A 10 32.41 -38.19 -28.21
CA PHE A 10 33.74 -37.94 -28.79
C PHE A 10 34.63 -37.20 -27.80
N LEU A 11 34.98 -37.85 -26.69
CA LEU A 11 35.97 -37.34 -25.73
C LEU A 11 36.87 -38.45 -25.17
N GLY A 12 37.24 -39.39 -26.01
CA GLY A 12 38.00 -40.58 -25.53
C GLY A 12 39.55 -40.49 -25.55
N THR A 13 40.16 -39.46 -26.13
CA THR A 13 41.61 -39.51 -26.41
C THR A 13 42.43 -38.27 -26.00
N LEU A 14 41.88 -37.28 -25.33
CA LEU A 14 42.64 -36.06 -24.94
C LEU A 14 43.09 -36.02 -23.46
N PHE A 15 42.94 -37.11 -22.71
CA PHE A 15 43.18 -37.10 -21.25
C PHE A 15 44.57 -37.50 -20.80
N THR A 16 45.50 -37.81 -21.71
CA THR A 16 46.82 -38.37 -21.32
C THR A 16 48.02 -37.40 -21.35
N THR A 17 47.85 -36.19 -21.87
CA THR A 17 48.96 -35.23 -21.89
C THR A 17 48.82 -34.18 -20.75
N LYS A 18 49.97 -33.79 -20.16
CA LYS A 18 50.04 -32.73 -19.13
C LYS A 18 49.34 -31.42 -19.58
N LEU A 19 49.29 -31.17 -20.86
CA LEU A 19 48.65 -30.00 -21.47
C LEU A 19 47.13 -30.12 -21.42
N GLY A 20 46.55 -31.28 -21.72
CA GLY A 20 45.10 -31.54 -21.64
C GLY A 20 44.54 -31.39 -20.23
N ARG A 21 45.28 -31.83 -19.19
CA ARG A 21 44.85 -31.64 -17.78
C ARG A 21 44.85 -30.18 -17.33
N ARG A 22 45.74 -29.34 -17.88
CA ARG A 22 45.73 -27.89 -17.61
C ARG A 22 44.54 -27.18 -18.29
N PHE A 23 44.22 -27.58 -19.54
CA PHE A 23 43.09 -27.05 -20.28
C PHE A 23 41.74 -27.40 -19.61
N VAL A 24 41.54 -28.63 -19.17
CA VAL A 24 40.31 -29.05 -18.47
C VAL A 24 40.15 -28.30 -17.14
N LYS A 25 41.25 -28.14 -16.35
CA LYS A 25 41.20 -27.34 -15.11
C LYS A 25 40.86 -25.87 -15.37
N MET A 26 41.39 -25.28 -16.45
CA MET A 26 41.11 -23.89 -16.81
C MET A 26 39.64 -23.69 -17.24
N ILE A 27 39.09 -24.64 -18.01
CA ILE A 27 37.66 -24.61 -18.41
C ILE A 27 36.75 -24.77 -17.20
N THR A 28 37.06 -25.65 -16.25
CA THR A 28 36.28 -25.86 -15.04
C THR A 28 36.32 -24.62 -14.13
N VAL A 29 37.47 -23.96 -14.00
CA VAL A 29 37.59 -22.70 -13.23
C VAL A 29 36.83 -21.58 -13.90
N LEU A 30 36.87 -21.45 -15.23
CA LEU A 30 36.06 -20.44 -15.95
C LEU A 30 34.54 -20.69 -15.82
N GLN A 31 34.13 -21.97 -15.85
CA GLN A 31 32.73 -22.34 -15.65
C GLN A 31 32.25 -22.05 -14.21
N CYS A 32 33.09 -22.33 -13.20
CA CYS A 32 32.77 -21.96 -11.80
C CYS A 32 32.74 -20.46 -11.59
N LEU A 33 33.64 -19.68 -12.20
CA LEU A 33 33.64 -18.23 -12.18
C LEU A 33 32.39 -17.64 -12.88
N ALA A 34 31.98 -18.19 -14.01
CA ALA A 34 30.77 -17.78 -14.73
C ALA A 34 29.52 -18.07 -13.93
N LEU A 35 29.44 -19.21 -13.22
CA LEU A 35 28.31 -19.55 -12.34
C LEU A 35 28.27 -18.65 -11.09
N LEU A 36 29.43 -18.28 -10.54
CA LEU A 36 29.53 -17.32 -9.43
C LEU A 36 29.11 -15.91 -9.84
N LEU A 37 29.49 -15.48 -11.05
CA LEU A 37 29.05 -14.16 -11.59
C LEU A 37 27.57 -14.15 -11.94
N TRP A 38 26.99 -15.26 -12.39
CA TRP A 38 25.54 -15.39 -12.62
C TRP A 38 24.74 -15.43 -11.29
N GLY A 39 25.29 -16.05 -10.25
CA GLY A 39 24.68 -16.10 -8.92
C GLY A 39 24.61 -14.73 -8.23
N ILE A 40 25.50 -13.80 -8.54
CA ILE A 40 25.53 -12.45 -7.93
C ILE A 40 24.46 -11.52 -8.55
N HIS A 41 23.97 -11.80 -9.76
CA HIS A 41 22.94 -10.98 -10.42
C HIS A 41 21.51 -11.25 -9.92
N CYS A 42 21.30 -12.19 -9.00
CA CYS A 42 19.94 -12.60 -8.56
C CYS A 42 19.50 -11.97 -7.24
N LEU A 43 20.22 -10.98 -6.67
CA LEU A 43 20.00 -10.56 -5.28
C LEU A 43 19.57 -9.12 -5.04
N ALA A 44 19.29 -8.35 -6.09
CA ALA A 44 18.68 -7.02 -5.90
C ALA A 44 17.37 -6.95 -6.65
N ALA A 45 16.27 -7.31 -5.99
CA ALA A 45 14.95 -6.94 -6.49
C ALA A 45 14.89 -5.40 -6.57
N GLU A 46 14.83 -4.87 -7.80
CA GLU A 46 14.64 -3.43 -7.98
C GLU A 46 13.27 -3.03 -7.43
N PRO A 47 13.14 -1.81 -6.87
CA PRO A 47 11.84 -1.32 -6.46
C PRO A 47 10.89 -1.25 -7.67
N PRO A 48 9.61 -1.59 -7.48
CA PRO A 48 8.63 -1.50 -8.55
C PRO A 48 8.54 -0.05 -9.06
N LYS A 49 8.45 0.14 -10.38
CA LYS A 49 8.41 1.47 -11.02
C LYS A 49 7.04 2.14 -10.95
N ASP A 50 5.99 1.38 -10.69
CA ASP A 50 4.64 1.91 -10.62
C ASP A 50 4.43 2.63 -9.28
N THR A 51 4.25 3.94 -9.36
CA THR A 51 4.03 4.85 -8.23
C THR A 51 2.66 5.52 -8.29
N GLY A 52 1.70 4.95 -9.05
CA GLY A 52 0.33 5.47 -9.18
C GLY A 52 -0.39 5.58 -7.83
N LEU A 53 -1.31 6.54 -7.74
CA LEU A 53 -2.10 6.78 -6.52
C LEU A 53 -3.13 5.68 -6.27
N THR A 54 -3.59 4.99 -7.33
CA THR A 54 -4.61 3.93 -7.23
C THR A 54 -4.22 2.86 -6.23
N GLY A 55 -5.12 2.60 -5.28
CA GLY A 55 -4.95 1.60 -4.21
C GLY A 55 -5.60 2.02 -2.90
N THR A 56 -5.60 1.12 -1.92
CA THR A 56 -5.99 1.38 -0.53
C THR A 56 -4.74 1.59 0.30
N TRP A 57 -4.68 2.76 0.92
CA TRP A 57 -3.59 3.23 1.76
C TRP A 57 -4.06 3.34 3.20
N SER A 58 -3.32 2.79 4.15
CA SER A 58 -3.68 2.83 5.56
C SER A 58 -2.50 3.17 6.45
N SER A 59 -2.76 3.92 7.49
CA SER A 59 -1.77 4.32 8.50
C SER A 59 -1.58 3.26 9.58
N GLY A 60 -0.49 3.39 10.33
CA GLY A 60 -0.22 2.58 11.51
C GLY A 60 -0.17 1.08 11.21
N THR A 61 -1.03 0.32 11.85
CA THR A 61 -1.09 -1.15 11.74
C THR A 61 -1.91 -1.64 10.55
N GLY A 62 -2.51 -0.76 9.75
CA GLY A 62 -3.43 -1.14 8.68
C GLY A 62 -4.78 -1.65 9.16
N SER A 63 -5.16 -1.37 10.42
CA SER A 63 -6.44 -1.83 10.97
C SER A 63 -7.64 -1.06 10.43
N VAL A 64 -7.46 0.21 10.07
CA VAL A 64 -8.49 1.02 9.41
C VAL A 64 -8.32 0.86 7.92
N LEU A 65 -9.36 0.38 7.25
CA LEU A 65 -9.42 0.20 5.79
C LEU A 65 -10.74 0.80 5.30
N THR A 66 -10.76 1.30 4.08
CA THR A 66 -11.96 1.75 3.37
C THR A 66 -12.84 0.57 2.93
N GLY A 67 -14.03 0.86 2.41
CA GLY A 67 -14.99 -0.13 1.92
C GLY A 67 -15.84 -0.77 3.00
N GLU A 68 -16.49 -1.88 2.67
CA GLU A 68 -17.48 -2.58 3.53
C GLU A 68 -16.92 -3.05 4.88
N GLY A 69 -15.59 -3.18 4.99
CA GLY A 69 -14.92 -3.54 6.23
C GLY A 69 -14.99 -2.46 7.30
N PHE A 70 -15.21 -1.20 6.92
CA PHE A 70 -15.31 -0.05 7.83
C PHE A 70 -16.72 0.51 7.93
N PHE A 71 -17.36 0.74 6.80
CA PHE A 71 -18.71 1.29 6.71
C PHE A 71 -19.60 0.32 5.92
N ARG A 72 -20.86 0.19 6.30
CA ARG A 72 -21.85 -0.66 5.63
C ARG A 72 -23.02 0.17 5.11
N ILE A 73 -23.62 -0.25 4.00
CA ILE A 73 -24.76 0.41 3.33
C ILE A 73 -25.97 0.63 4.24
N ASN A 74 -26.13 -0.17 5.30
CA ASN A 74 -27.15 0.01 6.31
C ASN A 74 -26.84 1.13 7.33
N ASN A 75 -25.88 2.01 7.02
CA ASN A 75 -25.43 3.12 7.85
C ASN A 75 -24.82 2.69 9.20
N THR A 76 -24.11 1.57 9.21
CA THR A 76 -23.40 1.10 10.41
C THR A 76 -21.89 1.09 10.19
N PHE A 77 -21.17 1.46 11.25
CA PHE A 77 -19.72 1.36 11.29
C PHE A 77 -19.27 0.04 11.91
N SER A 78 -18.19 -0.51 11.37
CA SER A 78 -17.41 -1.58 12.00
C SER A 78 -16.20 -0.96 12.67
N VAL A 79 -16.14 -1.01 14.01
CA VAL A 79 -15.04 -0.42 14.78
C VAL A 79 -13.77 -1.25 14.56
N PRO A 80 -12.69 -0.67 13.99
CA PRO A 80 -11.43 -1.36 13.81
C PRO A 80 -10.73 -1.66 15.14
N LYS A 81 -9.79 -2.60 15.14
CA LYS A 81 -9.03 -2.97 16.33
C LYS A 81 -8.14 -1.82 16.87
N ASN A 82 -7.58 -1.02 15.97
CA ASN A 82 -6.71 0.12 16.29
C ASN A 82 -7.15 1.35 15.55
N THR A 83 -6.86 2.52 16.12
CA THR A 83 -7.09 3.82 15.50
C THR A 83 -6.22 4.02 14.26
N GLY A 84 -6.64 4.89 13.36
CA GLY A 84 -5.90 5.23 12.16
C GLY A 84 -6.75 5.94 11.12
N ILE A 85 -6.12 6.17 9.98
CA ILE A 85 -6.75 6.74 8.79
C ILE A 85 -6.48 5.84 7.58
N SER A 86 -7.44 5.77 6.68
CA SER A 86 -7.29 5.10 5.39
C SER A 86 -7.88 5.94 4.27
N TYR A 87 -7.19 5.93 3.14
CA TYR A 87 -7.68 6.49 1.89
C TYR A 87 -7.57 5.45 0.79
N SER A 88 -8.62 5.33 -0.01
CA SER A 88 -8.58 4.61 -1.27
C SER A 88 -8.73 5.57 -2.43
N PHE A 89 -8.00 5.29 -3.51
CA PHE A 89 -8.04 6.07 -4.74
C PHE A 89 -8.21 5.17 -5.96
N VAL A 90 -9.02 5.63 -6.91
CA VAL A 90 -9.12 5.09 -8.28
C VAL A 90 -8.89 6.23 -9.26
N GLU A 91 -7.86 6.12 -10.06
CA GLU A 91 -7.54 7.09 -11.11
C GLU A 91 -8.51 6.92 -12.30
N LYS A 92 -9.08 8.05 -12.75
CA LYS A 92 -9.90 8.15 -13.97
C LYS A 92 -9.09 8.77 -15.12
N SER A 93 -8.19 9.67 -14.79
CA SER A 93 -7.22 10.31 -15.67
C SER A 93 -5.98 10.68 -14.87
N ASP A 94 -4.94 11.19 -15.50
CA ASP A 94 -3.70 11.62 -14.85
C ASP A 94 -3.90 12.63 -13.70
N THR A 95 -5.01 13.37 -13.72
CA THR A 95 -5.28 14.45 -12.74
C THR A 95 -6.59 14.31 -12.00
N THR A 96 -7.44 13.34 -12.31
CA THR A 96 -8.76 13.18 -11.69
C THR A 96 -9.07 11.74 -11.38
N GLY A 97 -9.92 11.53 -10.38
CA GLY A 97 -10.41 10.21 -10.03
C GLY A 97 -11.39 10.24 -8.88
N PHE A 98 -11.53 9.10 -8.23
CA PHE A 98 -12.42 8.89 -7.11
C PHE A 98 -11.61 8.54 -5.88
N TRP A 99 -12.11 8.94 -4.72
CA TRP A 99 -11.50 8.67 -3.43
C TRP A 99 -12.53 8.24 -2.41
N GLU A 100 -12.07 7.54 -1.41
CA GLU A 100 -12.83 7.17 -0.22
C GLU A 100 -11.93 7.32 0.99
N GLN A 101 -12.51 7.78 2.12
CA GLN A 101 -11.83 8.00 3.40
C GLN A 101 -12.51 7.20 4.50
N ALA A 102 -11.71 6.62 5.36
CA ALA A 102 -12.11 6.02 6.62
C ALA A 102 -11.19 6.53 7.74
N ILE A 103 -11.78 7.06 8.80
CA ILE A 103 -11.03 7.56 9.97
C ILE A 103 -11.62 6.93 11.23
N TYR A 104 -10.75 6.39 12.08
CA TYR A 104 -11.08 5.99 13.43
C TYR A 104 -10.16 6.68 14.42
N GLN A 105 -10.74 7.50 15.28
CA GLN A 105 -10.06 8.20 16.36
C GLN A 105 -10.63 7.74 17.69
N TYR A 106 -9.74 7.60 18.67
CA TYR A 106 -10.05 7.27 20.06
C TYR A 106 -9.26 8.20 20.96
N THR A 107 -9.94 8.84 21.89
CA THR A 107 -9.31 9.69 22.90
C THR A 107 -9.77 9.25 24.27
N ARG A 108 -8.83 8.96 25.15
CA ARG A 108 -9.12 8.66 26.55
C ARG A 108 -9.32 9.95 27.31
N GLY A 109 -10.39 10.03 28.12
CA GLY A 109 -10.63 11.13 29.04
C GLY A 109 -9.80 11.03 30.31
N ASP A 110 -9.96 12.02 31.17
CA ASP A 110 -9.24 12.08 32.47
C ASP A 110 -9.68 10.96 33.44
N ASN A 111 -10.94 10.54 33.35
CA ASN A 111 -11.45 9.39 34.08
C ASN A 111 -11.18 8.10 33.31
N PRO A 112 -10.67 7.01 33.94
CA PRO A 112 -10.36 5.73 33.28
C PRO A 112 -11.53 5.11 32.51
N ASP A 113 -12.76 5.32 32.94
CA ASP A 113 -13.98 4.78 32.34
C ASP A 113 -14.56 5.66 31.22
N CYS A 114 -13.89 6.76 30.90
CA CYS A 114 -14.34 7.81 30.05
C CYS A 114 -13.47 7.87 28.78
N PHE A 115 -14.14 7.84 27.60
CA PHE A 115 -13.46 7.95 26.31
C PHE A 115 -14.39 8.55 25.26
N THR A 116 -13.80 9.08 24.20
CA THR A 116 -14.49 9.50 22.99
C THR A 116 -14.04 8.64 21.81
N VAL A 117 -15.00 8.27 20.97
CA VAL A 117 -14.79 7.57 19.70
C VAL A 117 -15.35 8.43 18.57
N HIS A 118 -14.58 8.58 17.51
CA HIS A 118 -15.04 9.24 16.29
C HIS A 118 -14.70 8.37 15.09
N LEU A 119 -15.75 7.92 14.41
CA LEU A 119 -15.68 7.18 13.16
C LEU A 119 -16.19 8.09 12.04
N ILE A 120 -15.41 8.25 10.97
CA ILE A 120 -15.75 9.08 9.82
C ILE A 120 -15.58 8.27 8.56
N TRP A 121 -16.57 8.34 7.69
CA TRP A 121 -16.52 7.80 6.35
C TRP A 121 -17.09 8.81 5.36
N GLN A 122 -16.40 9.01 4.25
CA GLN A 122 -16.88 9.77 3.11
C GLN A 122 -16.15 9.34 1.84
N HIS A 123 -16.78 9.60 0.68
CA HIS A 123 -16.20 9.32 -0.62
C HIS A 123 -16.61 10.38 -1.65
N GLY A 124 -15.93 10.41 -2.80
CA GLY A 124 -16.21 11.43 -3.80
C GLY A 124 -15.18 11.47 -4.91
N ASN A 125 -15.01 12.66 -5.49
CA ASN A 125 -14.06 12.92 -6.57
C ASN A 125 -12.82 13.64 -6.06
N TYR A 126 -11.67 13.36 -6.66
CA TYR A 126 -10.47 14.18 -6.45
C TYR A 126 -9.98 14.82 -7.74
N THR A 127 -9.25 15.91 -7.59
CA THR A 127 -8.53 16.60 -8.66
C THR A 127 -7.13 16.95 -8.21
N ILE A 128 -6.12 16.56 -9.00
CA ILE A 128 -4.71 16.95 -8.81
C ILE A 128 -4.47 18.21 -9.63
N HIS A 129 -3.91 19.22 -8.99
CA HIS A 129 -3.58 20.51 -9.62
C HIS A 129 -2.12 20.52 -10.11
N ARG A 130 -1.80 21.46 -10.99
CA ARG A 130 -0.45 21.58 -11.61
C ARG A 130 0.69 21.78 -10.60
N ASN A 131 0.39 22.30 -9.41
CA ASN A 131 1.34 22.49 -8.32
C ASN A 131 1.46 21.29 -7.38
N ASN A 132 0.96 20.13 -7.80
CA ASN A 132 0.93 18.90 -7.03
C ASN A 132 0.04 18.95 -5.77
N SER A 133 -0.84 19.96 -5.63
CA SER A 133 -1.89 19.92 -4.63
C SER A 133 -3.07 19.10 -5.10
N MET A 134 -3.91 18.63 -4.17
CA MET A 134 -5.06 17.79 -4.46
C MET A 134 -6.30 18.31 -3.72
N SER A 135 -7.42 18.47 -4.44
CA SER A 135 -8.73 18.74 -3.86
C SER A 135 -9.53 17.44 -3.80
N LEU A 136 -10.08 17.13 -2.63
CA LEU A 136 -10.96 16.01 -2.37
C LEU A 136 -12.38 16.57 -2.13
N THR A 137 -13.30 16.25 -3.04
CA THR A 137 -14.68 16.77 -3.00
C THR A 137 -15.64 15.60 -2.75
N PRO A 138 -16.26 15.51 -1.56
CA PRO A 138 -17.17 14.42 -1.23
C PRO A 138 -18.51 14.52 -1.97
N PHE A 139 -19.17 13.39 -2.15
CA PHE A 139 -20.59 13.33 -2.50
C PHE A 139 -21.41 13.76 -1.30
N LYS A 140 -22.22 14.79 -1.45
CA LYS A 140 -22.85 15.50 -0.33
C LYS A 140 -23.84 14.66 0.50
N THR A 141 -24.38 13.60 -0.07
CA THR A 141 -25.46 12.80 0.51
C THR A 141 -24.99 11.53 1.21
N ASP A 142 -23.75 11.12 1.00
CA ASP A 142 -23.33 9.77 1.31
C ASP A 142 -22.45 9.65 2.55
N GLY A 143 -21.68 10.69 2.86
CA GLY A 143 -20.74 10.64 3.99
C GLY A 143 -21.46 10.66 5.34
N LEU A 144 -20.94 9.85 6.27
CA LEU A 144 -21.45 9.72 7.64
C LEU A 144 -20.31 9.76 8.66
N GLN A 145 -20.65 10.21 9.86
CA GLN A 145 -19.81 10.11 11.05
C GLN A 145 -20.60 9.53 12.21
N GLN A 146 -19.91 8.78 13.05
CA GLN A 146 -20.43 8.32 14.34
C GLN A 146 -19.54 8.88 15.44
N TYR A 147 -20.16 9.53 16.42
CA TYR A 147 -19.50 10.07 17.58
C TYR A 147 -20.09 9.50 18.86
N THR A 148 -19.22 8.99 19.74
CA THR A 148 -19.59 8.45 21.06
C THR A 148 -18.75 9.14 22.11
N ASP A 149 -19.38 9.69 23.16
CA ASP A 149 -18.72 10.35 24.29
C ASP A 149 -19.25 9.78 25.61
N THR A 150 -18.52 8.78 26.13
CA THR A 150 -18.91 8.15 27.41
C THR A 150 -18.68 9.06 28.60
N CYS A 151 -17.89 10.14 28.47
CA CYS A 151 -17.68 11.15 29.50
C CYS A 151 -18.92 11.96 29.79
N LYS A 152 -19.76 12.16 28.77
CA LYS A 152 -21.00 12.93 28.86
C LYS A 152 -22.25 12.06 28.91
N HIS A 153 -22.08 10.73 28.92
CA HIS A 153 -23.19 9.77 28.79
C HIS A 153 -24.02 9.98 27.52
N ASP A 154 -23.39 10.54 26.48
CA ASP A 154 -24.02 10.67 25.18
C ASP A 154 -24.04 9.32 24.47
N GLU A 155 -25.23 8.93 23.97
CA GLU A 155 -25.40 7.75 23.12
C GLU A 155 -24.71 7.96 21.78
N ASP A 156 -24.48 6.87 21.07
CA ASP A 156 -23.90 6.88 19.72
C ASP A 156 -24.70 7.78 18.78
N LYS A 157 -24.10 8.88 18.37
CA LYS A 157 -24.71 9.83 17.46
C LYS A 157 -24.16 9.63 16.06
N ILE A 158 -25.06 9.35 15.11
CA ILE A 158 -24.74 9.25 13.68
C ILE A 158 -25.29 10.47 12.96
N ASP A 159 -24.43 11.23 12.30
CA ASP A 159 -24.75 12.41 11.54
C ASP A 159 -24.17 12.35 10.12
N PHE A 160 -24.72 13.12 9.20
CA PHE A 160 -24.14 13.34 7.88
C PHE A 160 -22.78 14.04 8.00
N TYR A 161 -21.83 13.60 7.17
CA TYR A 161 -20.50 14.18 7.08
C TYR A 161 -20.12 14.44 5.63
N SER A 162 -19.85 15.69 5.28
CA SER A 162 -19.44 16.07 3.93
C SER A 162 -18.46 17.24 4.02
N GLN A 163 -17.18 16.91 4.23
CA GLN A 163 -16.12 17.90 4.40
C GLN A 163 -15.12 17.79 3.26
N PRO A 164 -15.07 18.78 2.34
CA PRO A 164 -14.01 18.86 1.36
C PRO A 164 -12.66 18.96 2.04
N GLU A 165 -11.66 18.27 1.49
CA GLU A 165 -10.29 18.34 1.96
C GLU A 165 -9.39 18.91 0.86
N PHE A 166 -8.39 19.69 1.28
CA PHE A 166 -7.34 20.17 0.40
C PHE A 166 -5.99 19.70 0.91
N MET A 167 -5.30 18.92 0.08
CA MET A 167 -3.92 18.50 0.33
C MET A 167 -2.99 19.43 -0.42
N LYS A 168 -2.16 20.15 0.31
CA LYS A 168 -1.18 21.10 -0.26
C LYS A 168 -0.14 20.41 -1.13
N ASN A 169 0.17 19.16 -0.80
CA ASN A 169 1.07 18.29 -1.54
C ASN A 169 0.80 16.83 -1.20
N PHE A 170 1.28 15.91 -2.03
CA PHE A 170 1.38 14.48 -1.72
C PHE A 170 2.63 13.88 -2.33
N GLU A 171 3.15 12.83 -1.72
CA GLU A 171 4.33 12.10 -2.16
C GLU A 171 4.11 10.61 -2.05
N ILE A 172 4.52 9.87 -3.09
CA ILE A 172 4.56 8.41 -3.07
C ILE A 172 6.00 7.98 -3.17
N THR A 173 6.46 7.25 -2.17
CA THR A 173 7.84 6.74 -2.10
C THR A 173 7.84 5.23 -1.93
N THR A 174 8.86 4.57 -2.46
CA THR A 174 9.09 3.15 -2.19
C THR A 174 9.75 2.98 -0.82
N TYR A 175 9.42 1.90 -0.13
CA TYR A 175 10.09 1.50 1.10
C TYR A 175 10.20 -0.02 1.19
N LYS A 176 11.16 -0.50 1.99
CA LYS A 176 11.28 -1.94 2.29
C LYS A 176 10.52 -2.25 3.57
N HIS A 177 9.55 -3.15 3.45
CA HIS A 177 8.87 -3.71 4.61
C HIS A 177 9.63 -4.93 5.11
N TYR A 178 9.96 -4.93 6.40
CA TYR A 178 10.65 -6.03 7.08
C TYR A 178 9.65 -6.76 7.98
N ALA A 179 9.10 -7.88 7.52
CA ALA A 179 8.33 -8.76 8.37
C ALA A 179 9.28 -9.73 9.11
N LEU A 180 8.97 -10.04 10.38
CA LEU A 180 9.77 -10.99 11.17
C LEU A 180 9.86 -12.35 10.45
N GLY A 181 11.09 -12.77 10.13
CA GLY A 181 11.36 -14.06 9.51
C GLY A 181 11.11 -14.18 8.01
N ALA A 182 10.86 -13.06 7.32
CA ALA A 182 10.70 -13.02 5.87
C ALA A 182 11.74 -12.10 5.22
N ASP A 183 12.03 -12.36 3.93
CA ASP A 183 12.82 -11.44 3.13
C ASP A 183 12.13 -10.09 3.00
N PRO A 184 12.90 -8.97 2.99
CA PRO A 184 12.34 -7.63 2.84
C PRO A 184 11.56 -7.52 1.53
N GLN A 185 10.29 -7.10 1.64
CA GLN A 185 9.43 -6.85 0.48
C GLN A 185 9.38 -5.35 0.17
N TRP A 186 9.44 -5.00 -1.13
CA TRP A 186 9.20 -3.63 -1.56
C TRP A 186 7.71 -3.30 -1.46
N SER A 187 7.39 -2.13 -0.94
CA SER A 187 6.04 -1.57 -0.86
C SER A 187 6.08 -0.07 -1.11
N TYR A 188 4.93 0.59 -1.02
CA TYR A 188 4.78 2.01 -1.23
C TYR A 188 4.28 2.70 0.02
N LYS A 189 4.76 3.92 0.23
CA LYS A 189 4.32 4.84 1.28
C LYS A 189 3.74 6.09 0.63
N LEU A 190 2.52 6.47 1.03
CA LEU A 190 1.87 7.72 0.69
C LEU A 190 1.99 8.69 1.86
N GLN A 191 2.49 9.89 1.58
CA GLN A 191 2.48 11.02 2.48
C GLN A 191 1.56 12.10 1.93
N LEU A 192 0.50 12.44 2.65
CA LEU A 192 -0.37 13.58 2.38
C LEU A 192 0.03 14.74 3.29
N TYR A 193 -0.04 15.96 2.74
CA TYR A 193 0.21 17.20 3.49
C TYR A 193 -1.08 18.02 3.51
N GLU A 194 -1.53 18.41 4.70
CA GLU A 194 -2.74 19.22 4.90
C GLU A 194 -2.61 20.61 4.27
N PHE A 195 -3.70 21.37 4.28
CA PHE A 195 -3.78 22.70 3.66
C PHE A 195 -2.71 23.67 4.19
N ASP A 196 -2.31 23.55 5.44
CA ASP A 196 -1.26 24.33 6.10
C ASP A 196 0.16 23.78 5.84
N GLY A 197 0.27 22.58 5.28
CA GLY A 197 1.52 21.88 5.00
C GLY A 197 1.96 20.90 6.07
N ASN A 198 1.18 20.72 7.13
CA ASN A 198 1.45 19.67 8.12
C ASN A 198 1.25 18.27 7.50
N PRO A 199 2.15 17.32 7.77
CA PRO A 199 2.00 15.95 7.27
C PRO A 199 0.88 15.23 8.02
N LYS A 200 -0.03 14.58 7.30
CA LYS A 200 -0.89 13.54 7.87
C LYS A 200 -0.05 12.34 8.30
N PRO A 201 -0.57 11.44 9.16
CA PRO A 201 0.10 10.18 9.43
C PRO A 201 0.47 9.47 8.13
N PRO A 202 1.70 8.94 7.99
CA PRO A 202 2.12 8.23 6.80
C PRO A 202 1.27 6.99 6.59
N MET A 203 0.91 6.71 5.34
CA MET A 203 0.09 5.57 4.96
C MET A 203 0.86 4.63 4.07
N TYR A 204 0.54 3.37 4.14
CA TYR A 204 1.18 2.30 3.39
C TYR A 204 0.17 1.61 2.48
N LEU A 205 0.61 1.20 1.30
CA LEU A 205 -0.25 0.48 0.35
C LEU A 205 -0.59 -0.91 0.89
N HIS A 206 -1.89 -1.18 1.04
CA HIS A 206 -2.40 -2.46 1.49
C HIS A 206 -3.05 -3.27 0.37
N TYR A 207 -3.83 -2.62 -0.50
CA TYR A 207 -4.57 -3.30 -1.56
C TYR A 207 -4.47 -2.58 -2.90
N ARG A 208 -4.29 -3.36 -3.94
CA ARG A 208 -4.40 -2.95 -5.33
C ARG A 208 -4.95 -4.14 -6.13
N PRO A 209 -6.20 -4.10 -6.61
CA PRO A 209 -7.10 -2.95 -6.68
C PRO A 209 -7.59 -2.46 -5.30
N PRO A 210 -8.08 -1.20 -5.20
CA PRO A 210 -8.50 -0.61 -3.94
C PRO A 210 -9.78 -1.24 -3.40
N LEU A 211 -9.87 -1.32 -2.07
CA LEU A 211 -11.10 -1.63 -1.34
C LEU A 211 -11.86 -0.32 -1.15
N MET A 212 -12.92 -0.10 -1.92
CA MET A 212 -13.76 1.10 -1.80
C MET A 212 -15.16 0.85 -2.37
N TYR A 213 -16.09 1.71 -1.99
CA TYR A 213 -17.43 1.74 -2.53
C TYR A 213 -17.48 2.19 -3.99
N PRO A 214 -18.64 2.00 -4.68
CA PRO A 214 -18.82 2.44 -6.05
C PRO A 214 -18.46 3.92 -6.24
N THR A 215 -17.95 4.25 -7.41
CA THR A 215 -17.46 5.58 -7.79
C THR A 215 -18.59 6.56 -8.19
N GLN A 216 -19.78 6.37 -7.64
CA GLN A 216 -20.97 7.20 -7.85
C GLN A 216 -21.69 7.39 -6.53
N PRO A 217 -22.51 8.45 -6.38
CA PRO A 217 -23.37 8.62 -5.20
C PRO A 217 -24.28 7.40 -4.99
N MET A 218 -24.47 7.02 -3.74
CA MET A 218 -25.29 5.88 -3.31
C MET A 218 -26.71 6.33 -2.99
#